data_dc32e91ad756bdef04597fec2346b1df
#
_entry.id   dc32e91ad756bdef04597fec2346b1df
#
_cell.length_a   1.000
_cell.length_b   1.000
_cell.length_c   1.000
_cell.angle_alpha   90.00
_cell.angle_beta   90.00
_cell.angle_gamma   90.00
#
_symmetry.space_group_name_H-M   'P 1'
#
loop_
_entity.id
_entity.type
_entity.pdbx_description
1 polymer ?
#
loop_
_entity_poly.entity_id
_entity_poly.type
_entity_poly.pdbx_seq_one_letter_code
_entity_poly.pdbx_strand_id
1 'polypeptide(L)'
;MLFTAAVLLAGGCATNSLERSLPGEEGVDPAAVQAFVESLERKMMQSGDTLNGDPNAFMLLKNGKVIAEGAWAPCRLDAPRHVFSMSKSFTSTAVGFAVQEKRLTLEDPVISFFPDKLPLQISGHLAAMRVRDLLTMQSGHKSDPIGKMFEAKDLVRGFLGSEIEFKPGTHFVYNNGATYMLSAIITKVTGESLRDYLTPRLFEPLGIENVKWEADDRGVNFGAWGLHLTPEDAAKFAQFCLNKGRWNGKQLLSEGWINLATAPQCNVVAGDDRSDWNQGYGFQFWRCRNGAFRADGFLGQYAVVMEDEDAVLIMFNSSNRLQPALDTVWETLLPALRGEPVRPERKTTDASLRTFLAGLTLSFPEKTVEPKLFRPGGKVSVSLPDDNPFHAEKLLLEHDGKQLRATLNGYPMNFGIGSWAENPAVPGAADGERSYPIEGPLFGRAFQQGADEWLLVTVSPNSAIQNFFRFRFDGGTVALEGRFNFDETPVETTGKID
;
A
#
# COMPACT_ATOMS: atom_id res chain seq x y z
N MET A 1 4.07 -61.13 27.72
CA MET A 1 3.28 -60.19 26.95
C MET A 1 3.81 -58.81 27.21
N LEU A 2 4.67 -58.33 26.34
CA LEU A 2 5.21 -56.96 26.37
C LEU A 2 4.31 -56.09 25.47
N PHE A 3 3.63 -55.12 26.06
CA PHE A 3 2.95 -54.06 25.30
C PHE A 3 3.94 -52.93 24.96
N THR A 4 4.31 -52.85 23.71
CA THR A 4 5.08 -51.71 23.16
C THR A 4 4.08 -50.58 22.87
N ALA A 5 4.15 -49.50 23.64
CA ALA A 5 3.42 -48.30 23.38
C ALA A 5 4.10 -47.55 22.21
N ALA A 6 3.46 -47.51 21.07
CA ALA A 6 3.83 -46.66 19.96
C ALA A 6 3.45 -45.21 20.30
N VAL A 7 4.44 -44.34 20.52
CA VAL A 7 4.25 -42.91 20.59
C VAL A 7 4.04 -42.42 19.16
N LEU A 8 2.83 -42.13 18.81
CA LEU A 8 2.48 -41.36 17.62
C LEU A 8 2.94 -39.92 17.84
N LEU A 9 4.09 -39.56 17.26
CA LEU A 9 4.47 -38.18 17.03
C LEU A 9 3.44 -37.60 16.03
N ALA A 10 2.45 -36.89 16.55
CA ALA A 10 1.64 -36.03 15.75
C ALA A 10 2.54 -34.91 15.21
N GLY A 11 3.00 -35.08 13.98
CA GLY A 11 3.58 -34.00 13.20
C GLY A 11 2.49 -32.94 13.01
N GLY A 12 2.47 -31.94 13.89
CA GLY A 12 1.65 -30.76 13.69
C GLY A 12 2.13 -30.10 12.40
N CYS A 13 1.27 -30.03 11.41
CA CYS A 13 1.43 -29.12 10.29
C CYS A 13 1.58 -27.73 10.92
N ALA A 14 2.79 -27.17 10.93
CA ALA A 14 3.00 -25.81 11.38
C ALA A 14 2.12 -24.94 10.49
N THR A 15 1.08 -24.32 11.07
CA THR A 15 0.29 -23.33 10.34
C THR A 15 1.23 -22.20 9.99
N ASN A 16 1.29 -21.85 8.71
CA ASN A 16 2.13 -20.72 8.22
C ASN A 16 1.63 -19.35 8.72
N SER A 17 0.59 -19.32 9.56
CA SER A 17 0.01 -18.11 10.12
C SER A 17 0.69 -17.70 11.42
N LEU A 18 0.72 -16.38 11.66
CA LEU A 18 1.17 -15.80 12.93
C LEU A 18 0.28 -16.27 14.10
N GLU A 19 0.85 -16.44 15.27
CA GLU A 19 0.08 -16.74 16.49
C GLU A 19 -0.84 -15.55 16.84
N ARG A 20 -2.07 -15.85 17.31
CA ARG A 20 -3.02 -14.84 17.79
C ARG A 20 -3.12 -14.91 19.31
N SER A 21 -3.24 -13.74 19.93
CA SER A 21 -3.47 -13.57 21.36
C SER A 21 -4.53 -12.50 21.60
N LEU A 22 -4.93 -12.31 22.85
CA LEU A 22 -5.81 -11.21 23.22
C LEU A 22 -4.98 -9.99 23.62
N PRO A 23 -5.42 -8.75 23.30
CA PRO A 23 -4.72 -7.55 23.75
C PRO A 23 -4.42 -7.55 25.26
N GLY A 24 -5.41 -7.93 26.09
CA GLY A 24 -5.24 -7.98 27.54
C GLY A 24 -4.21 -9.01 28.02
N GLU A 25 -4.03 -10.13 27.32
CA GLU A 25 -2.99 -11.14 27.63
C GLU A 25 -1.58 -10.65 27.34
N GLU A 26 -1.46 -9.74 26.37
CA GLU A 26 -0.17 -9.12 25.99
C GLU A 26 0.02 -7.72 26.62
N GLY A 27 -0.79 -7.39 27.63
CA GLY A 27 -0.64 -6.16 28.42
C GLY A 27 -1.17 -4.90 27.74
N VAL A 28 -1.98 -5.01 26.71
CA VAL A 28 -2.59 -3.88 26.00
C VAL A 28 -4.08 -3.78 26.31
N ASP A 29 -4.55 -2.60 26.71
CA ASP A 29 -5.98 -2.38 26.99
C ASP A 29 -6.81 -2.50 25.70
N PRO A 30 -7.79 -3.42 25.62
CA PRO A 30 -8.69 -3.53 24.47
C PRO A 30 -9.40 -2.22 24.12
N ALA A 31 -9.69 -1.39 25.11
CA ALA A 31 -10.33 -0.10 24.90
C ALA A 31 -9.41 0.90 24.17
N ALA A 32 -8.10 0.80 24.38
CA ALA A 32 -7.14 1.62 23.67
C ALA A 32 -7.03 1.23 22.18
N VAL A 33 -7.10 -0.07 21.89
CA VAL A 33 -7.16 -0.56 20.49
C VAL A 33 -8.42 -0.06 19.80
N GLN A 34 -9.57 -0.12 20.46
CA GLN A 34 -10.82 0.42 19.91
C GLN A 34 -10.71 1.93 19.67
N ALA A 35 -10.18 2.68 20.64
CA ALA A 35 -9.99 4.12 20.51
C ALA A 35 -9.03 4.50 19.37
N PHE A 36 -8.00 3.68 19.14
CA PHE A 36 -7.11 3.84 17.99
C PHE A 36 -7.90 3.71 16.68
N VAL A 37 -8.68 2.66 16.50
CA VAL A 37 -9.48 2.42 15.29
C VAL A 37 -10.49 3.54 15.06
N GLU A 38 -11.26 3.92 16.10
CA GLU A 38 -12.23 5.03 16.04
C GLU A 38 -11.54 6.38 15.72
N SER A 39 -10.32 6.60 16.24
CA SER A 39 -9.54 7.81 15.96
C SER A 39 -9.01 7.81 14.53
N LEU A 40 -8.58 6.63 14.04
CA LEU A 40 -8.12 6.47 12.66
C LEU A 40 -9.25 6.81 11.67
N GLU A 41 -10.44 6.22 11.86
CA GLU A 41 -11.63 6.54 11.06
C GLU A 41 -11.92 8.04 11.10
N ARG A 42 -12.04 8.62 12.28
CA ARG A 42 -12.36 10.03 12.44
C ARG A 42 -11.34 10.96 11.76
N LYS A 43 -10.03 10.74 11.95
CA LYS A 43 -8.99 11.61 11.39
C LYS A 43 -8.84 11.48 9.89
N MET A 44 -9.04 10.29 9.33
CA MET A 44 -8.97 10.08 7.90
C MET A 44 -10.21 10.61 7.17
N MET A 45 -11.39 10.55 7.81
CA MET A 45 -12.67 11.00 7.25
C MET A 45 -13.00 12.48 7.53
N GLN A 46 -12.29 13.17 8.41
CA GLN A 46 -12.62 14.51 8.94
C GLN A 46 -12.33 15.72 8.03
N SER A 47 -11.92 15.54 6.79
CA SER A 47 -11.87 16.67 5.90
C SER A 47 -13.22 16.82 5.22
N GLY A 48 -14.00 17.84 5.39
CA GLY A 48 -15.34 18.05 4.83
C GLY A 48 -15.56 17.62 3.36
N ASP A 49 -14.54 17.08 2.74
CA ASP A 49 -14.51 16.30 1.52
C ASP A 49 -14.13 14.85 1.88
N THR A 50 -15.12 14.04 2.15
CA THR A 50 -15.06 12.65 2.60
C THR A 50 -14.47 11.68 1.58
N LEU A 51 -13.99 12.18 0.47
CA LEU A 51 -13.45 11.38 -0.65
C LEU A 51 -11.91 11.24 -0.59
N ASN A 52 -11.25 11.70 0.49
CA ASN A 52 -9.78 11.80 0.56
C ASN A 52 -9.09 10.69 1.37
N GLY A 53 -9.80 9.67 1.79
CA GLY A 53 -9.12 8.52 2.34
C GLY A 53 -9.85 7.72 3.39
N ASP A 54 -9.64 6.43 3.32
CA ASP A 54 -10.22 5.45 4.21
C ASP A 54 -9.15 4.50 4.74
N PRO A 55 -9.25 4.05 6.00
CA PRO A 55 -8.56 2.85 6.43
C PRO A 55 -9.20 1.63 5.75
N ASN A 56 -8.40 0.67 5.31
CA ASN A 56 -8.91 -0.51 4.62
C ASN A 56 -8.66 -1.80 5.40
N ALA A 57 -7.47 -1.95 6.00
CA ALA A 57 -7.13 -3.06 6.86
C ALA A 57 -6.03 -2.67 7.83
N PHE A 58 -5.99 -3.30 8.99
CA PHE A 58 -4.87 -3.21 9.92
C PHE A 58 -4.60 -4.54 10.61
N MET A 59 -3.37 -4.70 11.08
CA MET A 59 -2.94 -5.82 11.92
C MET A 59 -1.92 -5.31 12.93
N LEU A 60 -2.18 -5.51 14.21
CA LEU A 60 -1.32 -5.12 15.33
C LEU A 60 -0.73 -6.34 15.98
N LEU A 61 0.60 -6.37 16.08
CA LEU A 61 1.36 -7.38 16.79
C LEU A 61 1.98 -6.79 18.05
N LYS A 62 2.01 -7.59 19.10
CA LYS A 62 2.72 -7.34 20.35
C LYS A 62 3.39 -8.64 20.78
N ASN A 63 4.66 -8.58 21.20
CA ASN A 63 5.42 -9.76 21.64
C ASN A 63 5.41 -10.90 20.59
N GLY A 64 5.41 -10.55 19.30
CA GLY A 64 5.38 -11.50 18.17
C GLY A 64 4.03 -12.13 17.87
N LYS A 65 2.95 -11.74 18.54
CA LYS A 65 1.58 -12.27 18.34
C LYS A 65 0.64 -11.20 17.83
N VAL A 66 -0.28 -11.59 16.95
CA VAL A 66 -1.36 -10.71 16.50
C VAL A 66 -2.37 -10.54 17.64
N ILE A 67 -2.49 -9.32 18.15
CA ILE A 67 -3.41 -8.98 19.25
C ILE A 67 -4.69 -8.31 18.77
N ALA A 68 -4.66 -7.69 17.58
CA ALA A 68 -5.83 -7.10 16.95
C ALA A 68 -5.64 -7.07 15.44
N GLU A 69 -6.71 -7.36 14.72
CA GLU A 69 -6.76 -7.28 13.26
C GLU A 69 -8.17 -6.93 12.81
N GLY A 70 -8.29 -6.20 11.71
CA GLY A 70 -9.58 -5.82 11.14
C GLY A 70 -9.45 -5.32 9.72
N ALA A 71 -10.53 -5.47 8.96
CA ALA A 71 -10.65 -4.92 7.63
C ALA A 71 -12.02 -4.25 7.46
N TRP A 72 -12.03 -3.07 6.84
CA TRP A 72 -13.26 -2.35 6.53
C TRP A 72 -13.91 -2.92 5.27
N ALA A 73 -15.01 -3.64 5.43
CA ALA A 73 -15.72 -4.22 4.29
C ALA A 73 -16.01 -3.14 3.21
N PRO A 74 -15.77 -3.44 1.92
CA PRO A 74 -15.54 -4.74 1.29
C PRO A 74 -14.06 -5.20 1.28
N CYS A 75 -13.12 -4.45 1.91
CA CYS A 75 -11.74 -4.89 2.07
C CYS A 75 -11.65 -6.13 2.96
N ARG A 76 -10.57 -6.91 2.80
CA ARG A 76 -10.40 -8.22 3.42
C ARG A 76 -8.96 -8.41 3.86
N LEU A 77 -8.74 -9.18 4.94
CA LEU A 77 -7.40 -9.51 5.45
C LEU A 77 -6.67 -10.55 4.58
N ASP A 78 -7.40 -11.39 3.84
CA ASP A 78 -6.85 -12.45 3.00
C ASP A 78 -6.64 -12.04 1.53
N ALA A 79 -6.92 -10.78 1.18
CA ALA A 79 -6.73 -10.28 -0.18
C ALA A 79 -5.32 -9.68 -0.35
N PRO A 80 -4.48 -10.26 -1.24
CA PRO A 80 -3.21 -9.64 -1.58
C PRO A 80 -3.45 -8.28 -2.25
N ARG A 81 -2.77 -7.25 -1.75
CA ARG A 81 -2.90 -5.88 -2.23
C ARG A 81 -1.58 -5.37 -2.79
N HIS A 82 -1.64 -4.55 -3.83
CA HIS A 82 -0.49 -3.79 -4.30
C HIS A 82 0.02 -2.86 -3.19
N VAL A 83 1.23 -3.12 -2.66
CA VAL A 83 1.79 -2.38 -1.53
C VAL A 83 2.66 -1.19 -1.94
N PHE A 84 2.68 -0.86 -3.23
CA PHE A 84 3.43 0.27 -3.79
C PHE A 84 4.88 0.31 -3.31
N SER A 85 5.34 1.45 -2.83
CA SER A 85 6.72 1.68 -2.42
C SER A 85 7.18 0.90 -1.20
N MET A 86 6.29 0.24 -0.45
CA MET A 86 6.69 -0.73 0.57
C MET A 86 7.57 -1.84 -0.04
N SER A 87 7.42 -2.14 -1.33
CA SER A 87 8.27 -3.03 -2.12
C SER A 87 9.76 -2.73 -1.99
N LYS A 88 10.11 -1.44 -1.80
CA LYS A 88 11.50 -0.98 -1.70
C LYS A 88 12.25 -1.61 -0.53
N SER A 89 11.58 -1.83 0.59
CA SER A 89 12.18 -2.46 1.77
C SER A 89 12.52 -3.94 1.52
N PHE A 90 11.72 -4.62 0.72
CA PHE A 90 12.02 -5.99 0.25
C PHE A 90 13.19 -6.00 -0.73
N THR A 91 13.27 -5.01 -1.63
CA THR A 91 14.42 -4.83 -2.53
C THR A 91 15.72 -4.60 -1.73
N SER A 92 15.68 -3.76 -0.70
CA SER A 92 16.81 -3.59 0.24
C SER A 92 17.20 -4.90 0.90
N THR A 93 16.23 -5.68 1.34
CA THR A 93 16.47 -7.01 1.95
C THR A 93 17.16 -7.97 0.98
N ALA A 94 16.79 -7.94 -0.30
CA ALA A 94 17.48 -8.73 -1.34
C ALA A 94 18.95 -8.29 -1.51
N VAL A 95 19.20 -6.98 -1.49
CA VAL A 95 20.58 -6.46 -1.52
C VAL A 95 21.35 -6.95 -0.30
N GLY A 96 20.71 -6.99 0.88
CA GLY A 96 21.29 -7.53 2.11
C GLY A 96 21.72 -8.99 1.99
N PHE A 97 20.88 -9.84 1.41
CA PHE A 97 21.22 -11.22 1.12
C PHE A 97 22.39 -11.33 0.12
N ALA A 98 22.39 -10.51 -0.94
CA ALA A 98 23.46 -10.51 -1.92
C ALA A 98 24.81 -10.05 -1.34
N VAL A 99 24.80 -9.08 -0.42
CA VAL A 99 25.99 -8.68 0.35
C VAL A 99 26.46 -9.81 1.27
N GLN A 100 25.55 -10.46 2.00
CA GLN A 100 25.86 -11.60 2.86
C GLN A 100 26.44 -12.78 2.08
N GLU A 101 25.96 -13.02 0.85
CA GLU A 101 26.45 -14.03 -0.08
C GLU A 101 27.72 -13.58 -0.84
N LYS A 102 28.24 -12.37 -0.59
CA LYS A 102 29.42 -11.80 -1.24
C LYS A 102 29.29 -11.67 -2.77
N ARG A 103 28.08 -11.48 -3.27
CA ARG A 103 27.80 -11.25 -4.71
C ARG A 103 28.02 -9.80 -5.13
N LEU A 104 27.93 -8.89 -4.17
CA LEU A 104 28.20 -7.46 -4.34
C LEU A 104 28.59 -6.83 -3.00
N THR A 105 29.10 -5.61 -3.06
CA THR A 105 29.37 -4.77 -1.90
C THR A 105 28.65 -3.43 -2.00
N LEU A 106 28.50 -2.74 -0.89
CA LEU A 106 27.90 -1.38 -0.87
C LEU A 106 28.74 -0.35 -1.64
N GLU A 107 30.04 -0.63 -1.79
CA GLU A 107 31.02 0.27 -2.41
C GLU A 107 31.20 0.02 -3.91
N ASP A 108 30.57 -1.00 -4.47
CA ASP A 108 30.68 -1.32 -5.88
C ASP A 108 30.08 -0.19 -6.74
N PRO A 109 30.80 0.29 -7.76
CA PRO A 109 30.29 1.29 -8.68
C PRO A 109 29.10 0.73 -9.48
N VAL A 110 27.99 1.47 -9.55
CA VAL A 110 26.79 1.05 -10.29
C VAL A 110 27.09 0.72 -11.75
N ILE A 111 27.97 1.49 -12.38
CA ILE A 111 28.35 1.27 -13.77
C ILE A 111 29.06 -0.06 -14.03
N SER A 112 29.70 -0.64 -13.02
CA SER A 112 30.43 -1.92 -13.17
C SER A 112 29.52 -3.11 -13.46
N PHE A 113 28.23 -3.04 -13.09
CA PHE A 113 27.28 -4.09 -13.35
C PHE A 113 26.74 -4.09 -14.79
N PHE A 114 26.83 -2.95 -15.51
CA PHE A 114 26.21 -2.75 -16.81
C PHE A 114 27.16 -2.12 -17.84
N PRO A 115 28.34 -2.72 -18.09
CA PRO A 115 29.34 -2.12 -19.00
C PRO A 115 28.85 -1.99 -20.45
N ASP A 116 27.87 -2.80 -20.84
CA ASP A 116 27.23 -2.82 -22.17
C ASP A 116 26.10 -1.80 -22.32
N LYS A 117 25.73 -1.09 -21.24
CA LYS A 117 24.60 -0.14 -21.23
C LYS A 117 25.02 1.30 -20.91
N LEU A 118 26.32 1.57 -20.86
CA LEU A 118 26.83 2.89 -20.49
C LEU A 118 26.55 3.92 -21.60
N PRO A 119 26.32 5.21 -21.22
CA PRO A 119 26.24 6.29 -22.19
C PRO A 119 27.61 6.54 -22.83
N LEU A 120 27.61 7.20 -23.98
CA LEU A 120 28.86 7.56 -24.70
C LEU A 120 29.81 8.39 -23.87
N GLN A 121 29.27 9.24 -22.99
CA GLN A 121 30.07 10.07 -22.06
C GLN A 121 29.67 9.70 -20.64
N ILE A 122 30.63 9.21 -19.86
CA ILE A 122 30.48 8.90 -18.45
C ILE A 122 30.90 10.11 -17.64
N SER A 123 29.95 10.77 -16.95
CA SER A 123 30.26 11.88 -16.06
C SER A 123 31.02 11.38 -14.83
N GLY A 124 31.78 12.28 -14.17
CA GLY A 124 32.44 11.95 -12.91
C GLY A 124 31.48 11.54 -11.79
N HIS A 125 30.26 12.11 -11.78
CA HIS A 125 29.22 11.72 -10.83
C HIS A 125 28.68 10.30 -11.12
N LEU A 126 28.40 9.98 -12.39
CA LEU A 126 27.97 8.62 -12.77
C LEU A 126 29.05 7.58 -12.41
N ALA A 127 30.31 7.87 -12.68
CA ALA A 127 31.44 6.98 -12.35
C ALA A 127 31.59 6.76 -10.83
N ALA A 128 31.22 7.74 -10.03
CA ALA A 128 31.35 7.72 -8.58
C ALA A 128 30.15 7.08 -7.85
N MET A 129 28.99 6.90 -8.53
CA MET A 129 27.77 6.36 -7.93
C MET A 129 27.95 4.90 -7.52
N ARG A 130 27.60 4.57 -6.28
CA ARG A 130 27.73 3.25 -5.67
C ARG A 130 26.38 2.64 -5.30
N VAL A 131 26.37 1.35 -5.01
CA VAL A 131 25.16 0.63 -4.55
C VAL A 131 24.54 1.31 -3.31
N ARG A 132 25.37 1.77 -2.36
CA ARG A 132 24.86 2.49 -1.18
C ARG A 132 24.11 3.78 -1.52
N ASP A 133 24.53 4.50 -2.56
CA ASP A 133 23.89 5.75 -2.97
C ASP A 133 22.48 5.52 -3.54
N LEU A 134 22.26 4.35 -4.16
CA LEU A 134 20.94 3.91 -4.59
C LEU A 134 20.06 3.54 -3.38
N LEU A 135 20.61 2.80 -2.40
CA LEU A 135 19.91 2.39 -1.18
C LEU A 135 19.45 3.58 -0.32
N THR A 136 20.26 4.62 -0.26
CA THR A 136 20.00 5.83 0.54
C THR A 136 19.25 6.93 -0.20
N MET A 137 18.79 6.68 -1.45
CA MET A 137 18.15 7.70 -2.29
C MET A 137 19.03 8.94 -2.55
N GLN A 138 20.35 8.74 -2.60
CA GLN A 138 21.34 9.79 -2.81
C GLN A 138 22.12 9.59 -4.12
N SER A 139 21.44 9.11 -5.17
CA SER A 139 22.04 8.81 -6.48
C SER A 139 22.58 10.06 -7.22
N GLY A 140 22.28 11.27 -6.74
CA GLY A 140 22.73 12.53 -7.32
C GLY A 140 21.81 13.11 -8.41
N HIS A 141 20.69 12.46 -8.72
CA HIS A 141 19.67 13.03 -9.59
C HIS A 141 18.95 14.19 -8.90
N LYS A 142 18.54 15.20 -9.67
CA LYS A 142 17.75 16.34 -9.17
C LYS A 142 16.29 15.98 -8.90
N SER A 143 15.77 15.02 -9.65
CA SER A 143 14.42 14.49 -9.52
C SER A 143 14.41 13.00 -9.91
N ASP A 144 13.32 12.29 -9.63
CA ASP A 144 13.16 10.88 -10.04
C ASP A 144 13.25 10.75 -11.57
N PRO A 145 14.23 10.01 -12.12
CA PRO A 145 14.39 9.85 -13.56
C PRO A 145 13.41 8.84 -14.19
N ILE A 146 12.50 8.26 -13.42
CA ILE A 146 11.66 7.14 -13.84
C ILE A 146 10.89 7.41 -15.15
N GLY A 147 10.37 8.62 -15.36
CA GLY A 147 9.69 9.01 -16.59
C GLY A 147 10.61 8.88 -17.82
N LYS A 148 11.82 9.43 -17.73
CA LYS A 148 12.84 9.33 -18.79
C LYS A 148 13.30 7.87 -19.01
N MET A 149 13.32 7.08 -17.95
CA MET A 149 13.67 5.65 -18.06
C MET A 149 12.65 4.90 -18.92
N PHE A 150 11.36 5.16 -18.76
CA PHE A 150 10.31 4.55 -19.59
C PHE A 150 10.41 4.98 -21.07
N GLU A 151 10.75 6.24 -21.33
CA GLU A 151 10.97 6.73 -22.70
C GLU A 151 12.14 6.01 -23.42
N ALA A 152 13.14 5.55 -22.67
CA ALA A 152 14.35 4.94 -23.21
C ALA A 152 14.20 3.48 -23.67
N LYS A 153 13.02 2.83 -23.50
CA LYS A 153 12.76 1.40 -23.78
C LYS A 153 13.67 0.39 -23.04
N ASP A 154 14.77 0.83 -22.48
CA ASP A 154 15.67 0.09 -21.59
C ASP A 154 15.87 0.92 -20.33
N LEU A 155 15.19 0.52 -19.25
CA LEU A 155 15.16 1.30 -18.02
C LEU A 155 16.56 1.51 -17.42
N VAL A 156 17.46 0.51 -17.55
CA VAL A 156 18.86 0.66 -17.09
C VAL A 156 19.60 1.71 -17.92
N ARG A 157 19.46 1.68 -19.26
CA ARG A 157 20.06 2.70 -20.14
C ARG A 157 19.48 4.09 -19.84
N GLY A 158 18.16 4.17 -19.62
CA GLY A 158 17.51 5.42 -19.28
C GLY A 158 18.03 6.00 -17.98
N PHE A 159 18.24 5.19 -16.94
CA PHE A 159 18.83 5.64 -15.68
C PHE A 159 20.29 6.11 -15.86
N LEU A 160 21.13 5.27 -16.47
CA LEU A 160 22.55 5.59 -16.66
C LEU A 160 22.79 6.77 -17.62
N GLY A 161 21.84 7.04 -18.52
CA GLY A 161 21.85 8.17 -19.45
C GLY A 161 21.20 9.43 -18.89
N SER A 162 20.59 9.38 -17.72
CA SER A 162 19.99 10.55 -17.07
C SER A 162 21.06 11.45 -16.46
N GLU A 163 20.80 12.77 -16.42
CA GLU A 163 21.71 13.74 -15.84
C GLU A 163 21.82 13.54 -14.33
N ILE A 164 23.07 13.53 -13.83
CA ILE A 164 23.40 13.43 -12.41
C ILE A 164 23.99 14.77 -11.98
N GLU A 165 23.12 15.62 -11.42
CA GLU A 165 23.46 17.01 -11.10
C GLU A 165 24.34 17.12 -9.85
N PHE A 166 24.01 16.32 -8.82
CA PHE A 166 24.71 16.36 -7.54
C PHE A 166 25.71 15.22 -7.41
N LYS A 167 26.71 15.43 -6.56
CA LYS A 167 27.63 14.36 -6.19
C LYS A 167 26.83 13.24 -5.47
N PRO A 168 26.90 11.97 -5.90
CA PRO A 168 26.26 10.86 -5.20
C PRO A 168 26.65 10.81 -3.71
N GLY A 169 25.72 10.44 -2.86
CA GLY A 169 25.89 10.42 -1.41
C GLY A 169 25.68 11.78 -0.71
N THR A 170 25.23 12.84 -1.41
CA THR A 170 25.13 14.18 -0.79
C THR A 170 23.73 14.76 -0.72
N HIS A 171 22.82 14.40 -1.61
CA HIS A 171 21.48 14.95 -1.68
C HIS A 171 20.45 13.83 -1.73
N PHE A 172 19.51 13.88 -0.80
CA PHE A 172 18.37 12.95 -0.80
C PHE A 172 17.34 13.41 -1.83
N VAL A 173 17.02 12.52 -2.75
CA VAL A 173 15.91 12.68 -3.69
C VAL A 173 15.20 11.33 -3.78
N TYR A 174 13.96 11.27 -3.31
CA TYR A 174 13.16 10.04 -3.41
C TYR A 174 13.03 9.62 -4.88
N ASN A 175 13.55 8.45 -5.21
CA ASN A 175 13.91 8.09 -6.58
C ASN A 175 13.54 6.62 -6.87
N ASN A 176 12.48 6.41 -7.63
CA ASN A 176 12.04 5.08 -8.05
C ASN A 176 13.06 4.39 -8.98
N GLY A 177 13.71 5.18 -9.84
CA GLY A 177 14.75 4.68 -10.72
C GLY A 177 15.93 4.08 -9.96
N ALA A 178 16.35 4.69 -8.83
CA ALA A 178 17.42 4.14 -7.99
C ALA A 178 17.06 2.75 -7.45
N THR A 179 15.82 2.54 -7.01
CA THR A 179 15.39 1.23 -6.51
C THR A 179 15.22 0.21 -7.65
N TYR A 180 14.72 0.62 -8.81
CA TYR A 180 14.73 -0.25 -9.98
C TYR A 180 16.15 -0.72 -10.33
N MET A 181 17.15 0.18 -10.25
CA MET A 181 18.56 -0.20 -10.48
C MET A 181 19.05 -1.24 -9.46
N LEU A 182 18.64 -1.17 -8.19
CA LEU A 182 18.94 -2.21 -7.20
C LEU A 182 18.36 -3.56 -7.63
N SER A 183 17.10 -3.60 -8.09
CA SER A 183 16.48 -4.80 -8.63
C SER A 183 17.22 -5.34 -9.84
N ALA A 184 17.58 -4.47 -10.78
CA ALA A 184 18.35 -4.84 -11.96
C ALA A 184 19.76 -5.37 -11.62
N ILE A 185 20.42 -4.80 -10.59
CA ILE A 185 21.71 -5.30 -10.08
C ILE A 185 21.54 -6.70 -9.49
N ILE A 186 20.51 -6.95 -8.66
CA ILE A 186 20.24 -8.29 -8.13
C ILE A 186 20.04 -9.27 -9.28
N THR A 187 19.20 -8.95 -10.26
CA THR A 187 19.00 -9.81 -11.44
C THR A 187 20.32 -10.07 -12.19
N LYS A 188 21.17 -9.05 -12.32
CA LYS A 188 22.47 -9.17 -13.03
C LYS A 188 23.45 -10.09 -12.30
N VAL A 189 23.55 -9.99 -10.98
CA VAL A 189 24.57 -10.75 -10.20
C VAL A 189 24.10 -12.16 -9.79
N THR A 190 22.78 -12.42 -9.85
CA THR A 190 22.22 -13.72 -9.47
C THR A 190 21.72 -14.53 -10.66
N GLY A 191 21.30 -13.87 -11.73
CA GLY A 191 20.60 -14.51 -12.86
C GLY A 191 19.11 -14.78 -12.55
N GLU A 192 18.61 -14.37 -11.41
CA GLU A 192 17.24 -14.58 -10.92
C GLU A 192 16.48 -13.25 -10.90
N SER A 193 15.16 -13.28 -11.09
CA SER A 193 14.33 -12.09 -10.79
C SER A 193 14.40 -11.78 -9.29
N LEU A 194 14.09 -10.53 -8.89
CA LEU A 194 14.10 -10.15 -7.49
C LEU A 194 13.16 -11.03 -6.65
N ARG A 195 11.96 -11.33 -7.17
CA ARG A 195 11.00 -12.25 -6.56
C ARG A 195 11.59 -13.64 -6.37
N ASP A 196 12.14 -14.22 -7.43
CA ASP A 196 12.65 -15.60 -7.40
C ASP A 196 13.87 -15.71 -6.49
N TYR A 197 14.73 -14.69 -6.47
CA TYR A 197 15.87 -14.61 -5.55
C TYR A 197 15.45 -14.56 -4.08
N LEU A 198 14.39 -13.81 -3.75
CA LEU A 198 13.87 -13.71 -2.38
C LEU A 198 13.02 -14.93 -1.97
N THR A 199 12.47 -15.70 -2.93
CA THR A 199 11.57 -16.80 -2.60
C THR A 199 12.20 -17.79 -1.62
N PRO A 200 13.33 -18.45 -1.86
CA PRO A 200 13.92 -19.40 -0.91
C PRO A 200 14.60 -18.72 0.29
N ARG A 201 14.91 -17.45 0.22
CA ARG A 201 15.66 -16.71 1.24
C ARG A 201 14.79 -16.00 2.27
N LEU A 202 13.62 -15.53 1.84
CA LEU A 202 12.72 -14.72 2.65
C LEU A 202 11.28 -15.25 2.61
N PHE A 203 10.66 -15.35 1.43
CA PHE A 203 9.23 -15.63 1.35
C PHE A 203 8.87 -17.02 1.89
N GLU A 204 9.52 -18.08 1.42
CA GLU A 204 9.29 -19.44 1.91
C GLU A 204 9.58 -19.58 3.42
N PRO A 205 10.73 -19.12 3.96
CA PRO A 205 10.98 -19.18 5.38
C PRO A 205 9.95 -18.46 6.23
N LEU A 206 9.39 -17.33 5.75
CA LEU A 206 8.35 -16.57 6.43
C LEU A 206 6.94 -17.16 6.20
N GLY A 207 6.80 -18.16 5.33
CA GLY A 207 5.49 -18.69 4.93
C GLY A 207 4.65 -17.66 4.18
N ILE A 208 5.28 -16.86 3.33
CA ILE A 208 4.64 -15.94 2.39
C ILE A 208 4.53 -16.67 1.05
N GLU A 209 3.32 -16.94 0.61
CA GLU A 209 3.04 -17.79 -0.55
C GLU A 209 2.45 -16.96 -1.71
N ASN A 210 2.54 -17.50 -2.93
CA ASN A 210 1.92 -16.92 -4.13
C ASN A 210 2.28 -15.45 -4.38
N VAL A 211 3.52 -15.07 -4.11
CA VAL A 211 4.01 -13.70 -4.25
C VAL A 211 3.91 -13.26 -5.69
N LYS A 212 3.17 -12.18 -5.91
CA LYS A 212 3.13 -11.45 -7.17
C LYS A 212 4.02 -10.21 -7.06
N TRP A 213 4.88 -10.01 -8.07
CA TRP A 213 5.69 -8.80 -8.19
C TRP A 213 5.79 -8.41 -9.66
N GLU A 214 5.31 -7.24 -10.00
CA GLU A 214 5.33 -6.71 -11.37
C GLU A 214 6.76 -6.56 -11.88
N ALA A 215 6.93 -6.78 -13.18
CA ALA A 215 8.22 -6.72 -13.87
C ALA A 215 8.11 -5.97 -15.20
N ASP A 216 9.24 -5.50 -15.69
CA ASP A 216 9.35 -4.97 -17.04
C ASP A 216 9.34 -6.11 -18.10
N ASP A 217 9.34 -5.73 -19.37
CA ASP A 217 9.31 -6.66 -20.52
C ASP A 217 10.55 -7.59 -20.59
N ARG A 218 11.57 -7.35 -19.76
CA ARG A 218 12.78 -8.17 -19.65
C ARG A 218 12.79 -9.08 -18.43
N GLY A 219 11.71 -9.08 -17.66
CA GLY A 219 11.56 -9.90 -16.47
C GLY A 219 12.26 -9.34 -15.22
N VAL A 220 12.73 -8.08 -15.24
CA VAL A 220 13.26 -7.41 -14.07
C VAL A 220 12.09 -6.85 -13.26
N ASN A 221 11.91 -7.32 -12.03
CA ASN A 221 10.87 -6.75 -11.15
C ASN A 221 11.14 -5.26 -10.91
N PHE A 222 10.08 -4.44 -10.87
CA PHE A 222 10.26 -2.99 -10.70
C PHE A 222 11.01 -2.63 -9.40
N GLY A 223 10.88 -3.45 -8.35
CA GLY A 223 11.58 -3.26 -7.08
C GLY A 223 11.08 -2.05 -6.28
N ALA A 224 10.84 -0.95 -6.95
CA ALA A 224 10.32 0.29 -6.35
C ALA A 224 8.82 0.22 -6.03
N TRP A 225 8.09 -0.66 -6.69
CA TRP A 225 6.66 -0.97 -6.52
C TRP A 225 6.37 -2.36 -7.11
N GLY A 226 5.10 -2.73 -7.20
CA GLY A 226 4.64 -3.93 -7.92
C GLY A 226 4.52 -5.19 -7.06
N LEU A 227 4.93 -5.16 -5.79
CA LEU A 227 4.74 -6.26 -4.86
C LEU A 227 3.31 -6.26 -4.33
N HIS A 228 2.71 -7.45 -4.26
CA HIS A 228 1.38 -7.66 -3.69
C HIS A 228 1.49 -8.53 -2.44
N LEU A 229 0.91 -8.07 -1.33
CA LEU A 229 0.95 -8.73 -0.03
C LEU A 229 -0.41 -8.65 0.67
N THR A 230 -0.72 -9.67 1.47
CA THR A 230 -1.75 -9.57 2.50
C THR A 230 -1.24 -8.77 3.70
N PRO A 231 -2.11 -8.25 4.58
CA PRO A 231 -1.67 -7.65 5.85
C PRO A 231 -0.79 -8.61 6.67
N GLU A 232 -1.09 -9.91 6.69
CA GLU A 232 -0.29 -10.90 7.42
C GLU A 232 1.10 -11.09 6.80
N ASP A 233 1.23 -11.09 5.48
CA ASP A 233 2.53 -11.17 4.82
C ASP A 233 3.41 -9.96 5.13
N ALA A 234 2.82 -8.76 5.12
CA ALA A 234 3.52 -7.54 5.52
C ALA A 234 3.90 -7.58 7.01
N ALA A 235 3.04 -8.14 7.88
CA ALA A 235 3.31 -8.31 9.31
C ALA A 235 4.46 -9.28 9.58
N LYS A 236 4.51 -10.41 8.87
CA LYS A 236 5.63 -11.36 8.94
C LYS A 236 6.95 -10.71 8.57
N PHE A 237 6.97 -9.90 7.51
CA PHE A 237 8.17 -9.16 7.11
C PHE A 237 8.58 -8.12 8.15
N ALA A 238 7.65 -7.34 8.67
CA ALA A 238 7.93 -6.34 9.69
C ALA A 238 8.41 -6.99 11.01
N GLN A 239 7.80 -8.11 11.41
CA GLN A 239 8.24 -8.90 12.57
C GLN A 239 9.64 -9.49 12.35
N PHE A 240 9.96 -9.95 11.14
CA PHE A 240 11.32 -10.37 10.77
C PHE A 240 12.33 -9.23 10.93
N CYS A 241 11.98 -8.00 10.55
CA CYS A 241 12.82 -6.82 10.76
C CYS A 241 12.96 -6.49 12.25
N LEU A 242 11.87 -6.54 13.03
CA LEU A 242 11.88 -6.36 14.48
C LEU A 242 12.82 -7.39 15.16
N ASN A 243 12.76 -8.63 14.72
CA ASN A 243 13.60 -9.74 15.20
C ASN A 243 15.04 -9.70 14.62
N LYS A 244 15.46 -8.58 14.05
CA LYS A 244 16.82 -8.38 13.53
C LYS A 244 17.25 -9.46 12.53
N GLY A 245 16.35 -9.82 11.63
CA GLY A 245 16.62 -10.81 10.58
C GLY A 245 16.55 -12.26 11.03
N ARG A 246 16.01 -12.52 12.21
CA ARG A 246 15.80 -13.85 12.77
C ARG A 246 14.34 -14.29 12.60
N TRP A 247 14.15 -15.54 12.18
CA TRP A 247 12.81 -16.14 12.03
C TRP A 247 12.83 -17.60 12.46
N ASN A 248 11.86 -18.02 13.27
CA ASN A 248 11.76 -19.39 13.81
C ASN A 248 13.11 -19.92 14.36
N GLY A 249 13.80 -19.09 15.13
CA GLY A 249 15.10 -19.41 15.76
C GLY A 249 16.31 -19.36 14.81
N LYS A 250 16.12 -19.18 13.50
CA LYS A 250 17.20 -19.11 12.50
C LYS A 250 17.52 -17.66 12.14
N GLN A 251 18.81 -17.32 12.05
CA GLN A 251 19.27 -16.07 11.48
C GLN A 251 19.27 -16.21 9.97
N LEU A 252 18.27 -15.62 9.27
CA LEU A 252 18.19 -15.66 7.81
C LEU A 252 19.07 -14.58 7.19
N LEU A 253 18.92 -13.34 7.65
CA LEU A 253 19.73 -12.20 7.24
C LEU A 253 20.44 -11.62 8.47
N SER A 254 21.69 -11.20 8.32
CA SER A 254 22.51 -10.74 9.44
C SER A 254 21.84 -9.58 10.20
N GLU A 255 21.94 -9.60 11.52
CA GLU A 255 21.48 -8.49 12.37
C GLU A 255 22.16 -7.17 11.98
N GLY A 256 23.46 -7.23 11.61
CA GLY A 256 24.20 -6.06 11.13
C GLY A 256 23.56 -5.40 9.92
N TRP A 257 23.00 -6.19 8.98
CA TRP A 257 22.29 -5.61 7.84
C TRP A 257 21.00 -4.93 8.27
N ILE A 258 20.17 -5.58 9.07
CA ILE A 258 18.89 -4.99 9.51
C ILE A 258 19.14 -3.68 10.28
N ASN A 259 20.09 -3.69 11.22
CA ASN A 259 20.45 -2.49 11.97
C ASN A 259 20.95 -1.36 11.06
N LEU A 260 21.76 -1.68 10.04
CA LEU A 260 22.24 -0.71 9.08
C LEU A 260 21.10 -0.18 8.18
N ALA A 261 20.23 -1.06 7.71
CA ALA A 261 19.14 -0.73 6.81
C ALA A 261 18.07 0.16 7.47
N THR A 262 17.80 -0.05 8.77
CA THR A 262 16.77 0.68 9.52
C THR A 262 17.31 1.91 10.28
N ALA A 263 18.64 2.05 10.40
CA ALA A 263 19.26 3.26 10.95
C ALA A 263 19.19 4.44 9.97
N PRO A 264 19.17 5.68 10.44
CA PRO A 264 19.24 6.85 9.56
C PRO A 264 20.61 6.89 8.86
N GLN A 265 20.61 6.78 7.55
CA GLN A 265 21.80 6.87 6.70
C GLN A 265 21.97 8.27 6.09
N CYS A 266 20.88 9.00 5.97
CA CYS A 266 20.86 10.38 5.51
C CYS A 266 19.75 11.17 6.18
N ASN A 267 19.95 12.49 6.23
CA ASN A 267 18.91 13.41 6.65
C ASN A 267 17.96 13.67 5.49
N VAL A 268 16.69 13.76 5.80
CA VAL A 268 15.64 14.17 4.87
C VAL A 268 15.06 15.49 5.39
N VAL A 269 14.96 16.47 4.53
CA VAL A 269 14.29 17.74 4.83
C VAL A 269 13.00 17.75 4.01
N ALA A 270 11.91 17.30 4.62
CA ALA A 270 10.61 17.18 3.98
C ALA A 270 9.50 17.60 4.96
N GLY A 271 8.91 18.75 4.73
CA GLY A 271 7.85 19.26 5.61
C GLY A 271 8.38 19.92 6.90
N ASP A 272 7.57 19.91 7.95
CA ASP A 272 7.97 20.42 9.26
C ASP A 272 8.67 19.34 10.12
N ASP A 273 9.26 19.76 11.25
CA ASP A 273 10.01 18.85 12.15
C ASP A 273 9.12 17.74 12.77
N ARG A 274 7.81 17.88 12.71
CA ARG A 274 6.84 16.88 13.20
C ARG A 274 6.44 15.89 12.13
N SER A 275 6.87 16.08 10.89
CA SER A 275 6.62 15.12 9.82
C SER A 275 7.40 13.83 10.04
N ASP A 276 6.74 12.68 9.88
CA ASP A 276 7.38 11.37 9.88
C ASP A 276 8.21 11.11 8.61
N TRP A 277 8.20 12.03 7.64
CA TRP A 277 9.11 12.05 6.49
C TRP A 277 10.36 12.92 6.71
N ASN A 278 10.49 13.56 7.87
CA ASN A 278 11.65 14.40 8.23
C ASN A 278 12.50 13.78 9.37
N GLN A 279 12.39 12.46 9.59
CA GLN A 279 13.11 11.75 10.65
C GLN A 279 14.32 10.98 10.15
N GLY A 280 14.68 11.14 8.87
CA GLY A 280 15.77 10.44 8.19
C GLY A 280 15.32 9.21 7.39
N TYR A 281 16.25 8.70 6.60
CA TYR A 281 16.05 7.57 5.71
C TYR A 281 17.20 6.58 5.82
N GLY A 282 16.87 5.30 5.89
CA GLY A 282 17.84 4.21 5.91
C GLY A 282 18.11 3.63 4.52
N PHE A 283 18.34 2.32 4.44
CA PHE A 283 18.38 1.60 3.18
C PHE A 283 16.98 1.18 2.78
N GLN A 284 16.24 2.09 2.14
CA GLN A 284 14.86 1.90 1.68
C GLN A 284 13.84 1.69 2.84
N PHE A 285 14.13 2.27 4.01
CA PHE A 285 13.24 2.38 5.16
C PHE A 285 13.16 3.85 5.61
N TRP A 286 11.98 4.30 5.93
CA TRP A 286 11.77 5.60 6.55
C TRP A 286 11.93 5.51 8.06
N ARG A 287 12.62 6.49 8.64
CA ARG A 287 12.57 6.69 10.09
C ARG A 287 11.26 7.38 10.46
N CYS A 288 10.81 7.14 11.68
CA CYS A 288 9.65 7.77 12.26
C CYS A 288 10.02 8.50 13.55
N ARG A 289 9.12 9.35 14.00
CA ARG A 289 9.14 9.85 15.38
C ARG A 289 9.13 8.66 16.35
N ASN A 290 9.45 8.94 17.61
CA ASN A 290 9.43 7.97 18.71
C ASN A 290 10.36 6.74 18.50
N GLY A 291 11.44 6.89 17.74
CA GLY A 291 12.41 5.83 17.55
C GLY A 291 11.99 4.72 16.58
N ALA A 292 10.77 4.72 16.07
CA ALA A 292 10.26 3.72 15.14
C ALA A 292 10.86 3.85 13.72
N PHE A 293 10.68 2.82 12.92
CA PHE A 293 10.92 2.86 11.47
C PHE A 293 9.77 2.17 10.73
N ARG A 294 9.70 2.38 9.43
CA ARG A 294 8.65 1.79 8.61
C ARG A 294 9.08 1.48 7.19
N ALA A 295 8.46 0.47 6.60
CA ALA A 295 8.27 0.35 5.17
C ALA A 295 7.00 1.13 4.80
N ASP A 296 7.06 1.88 3.69
CA ASP A 296 6.06 2.90 3.35
C ASP A 296 5.64 2.78 1.89
N GLY A 297 4.36 2.78 1.63
CA GLY A 297 3.77 2.72 0.29
C GLY A 297 2.73 3.82 0.06
N PHE A 298 2.57 4.17 -1.21
CA PHE A 298 1.61 5.18 -1.66
C PHE A 298 0.21 4.91 -1.10
N LEU A 299 -0.53 5.97 -0.82
CA LEU A 299 -1.87 5.93 -0.21
C LEU A 299 -1.90 5.31 1.19
N GLY A 300 -0.75 5.29 1.90
CA GLY A 300 -0.68 4.90 3.30
C GLY A 300 -0.62 3.39 3.53
N GLN A 301 0.14 2.68 2.71
CA GLN A 301 0.50 1.29 2.99
C GLN A 301 1.69 1.30 3.97
N TYR A 302 1.46 1.03 5.23
CA TYR A 302 2.48 1.12 6.27
C TYR A 302 2.74 -0.22 6.95
N ALA A 303 4.02 -0.53 7.14
CA ALA A 303 4.50 -1.55 8.06
C ALA A 303 5.42 -0.85 9.07
N VAL A 304 4.84 -0.43 10.20
CA VAL A 304 5.52 0.32 11.27
C VAL A 304 6.10 -0.65 12.28
N VAL A 305 7.38 -0.48 12.61
CA VAL A 305 8.10 -1.28 13.61
C VAL A 305 8.47 -0.38 14.78
N MET A 306 7.99 -0.73 15.96
CA MET A 306 8.20 -0.04 17.24
C MET A 306 9.05 -0.95 18.13
N GLU A 307 10.37 -0.79 18.03
CA GLU A 307 11.34 -1.71 18.64
C GLU A 307 11.26 -1.71 20.18
N ASP A 308 11.16 -0.52 20.78
CA ASP A 308 11.11 -0.38 22.25
C ASP A 308 9.84 -0.99 22.85
N GLU A 309 8.78 -1.08 22.06
CA GLU A 309 7.49 -1.63 22.45
C GLU A 309 7.33 -3.11 22.08
N ASP A 310 8.30 -3.73 21.39
CA ASP A 310 8.17 -5.07 20.80
C ASP A 310 6.83 -5.21 20.05
N ALA A 311 6.57 -4.25 19.14
CA ALA A 311 5.31 -4.15 18.44
C ALA A 311 5.49 -3.85 16.94
N VAL A 312 4.55 -4.38 16.16
CA VAL A 312 4.43 -4.13 14.72
C VAL A 312 3.00 -3.69 14.41
N LEU A 313 2.85 -2.68 13.60
CA LEU A 313 1.56 -2.25 13.09
C LEU A 313 1.56 -2.22 11.56
N ILE A 314 0.68 -2.97 10.97
CA ILE A 314 0.35 -2.89 9.55
C ILE A 314 -0.90 -2.04 9.40
N MET A 315 -0.85 -1.08 8.49
CA MET A 315 -2.02 -0.32 8.04
C MET A 315 -2.04 -0.31 6.51
N PHE A 316 -3.14 -0.75 5.94
CA PHE A 316 -3.43 -0.60 4.52
C PHE A 316 -4.56 0.42 4.39
N ASN A 317 -4.30 1.50 3.69
CA ASN A 317 -5.21 2.62 3.54
C ASN A 317 -5.45 2.94 2.07
N SER A 318 -6.43 3.80 1.82
CA SER A 318 -6.73 4.40 0.52
C SER A 318 -6.77 5.93 0.68
N SER A 319 -5.68 6.52 1.17
CA SER A 319 -5.64 7.93 1.58
C SER A 319 -4.40 8.66 1.07
N ASN A 320 -4.61 9.86 0.53
CA ASN A 320 -3.53 10.82 0.27
C ASN A 320 -3.16 11.63 1.53
N ARG A 321 -3.94 11.52 2.62
CA ARG A 321 -3.68 12.14 3.92
C ARG A 321 -2.80 11.24 4.78
N LEU A 322 -1.52 11.23 4.49
CA LEU A 322 -0.58 10.24 5.01
C LEU A 322 -0.21 10.46 6.48
N GLN A 323 0.09 11.72 6.89
CA GLN A 323 0.55 12.04 8.24
C GLN A 323 -0.52 11.79 9.32
N PRO A 324 -1.82 12.14 9.13
CA PRO A 324 -2.85 11.88 10.15
C PRO A 324 -2.99 10.43 10.59
N ALA A 325 -2.73 9.46 9.69
CA ALA A 325 -2.73 8.04 10.06
C ALA A 325 -1.59 7.72 11.05
N LEU A 326 -0.37 8.21 10.79
CA LEU A 326 0.78 8.05 11.68
C LEU A 326 0.61 8.83 12.99
N ASP A 327 0.05 10.05 12.94
CA ASP A 327 -0.27 10.81 14.15
C ASP A 327 -1.22 10.04 15.08
N THR A 328 -2.17 9.30 14.49
CA THR A 328 -3.08 8.46 15.28
C THR A 328 -2.33 7.36 16.02
N VAL A 329 -1.32 6.75 15.39
CA VAL A 329 -0.46 5.74 16.05
C VAL A 329 0.23 6.35 17.28
N TRP A 330 0.85 7.51 17.11
CA TRP A 330 1.64 8.14 18.16
C TRP A 330 0.79 8.69 19.30
N GLU A 331 -0.40 9.18 19.01
CA GLU A 331 -1.28 9.83 20.00
C GLU A 331 -2.16 8.84 20.76
N THR A 332 -2.53 7.71 20.15
CA THR A 332 -3.52 6.80 20.75
C THR A 332 -2.99 5.40 21.02
N LEU A 333 -2.24 4.81 20.07
CA LEU A 333 -1.79 3.43 20.20
C LEU A 333 -0.48 3.32 20.97
N LEU A 334 0.51 4.15 20.68
CA LEU A 334 1.83 4.08 21.30
C LEU A 334 1.78 4.22 22.85
N PRO A 335 1.01 5.15 23.44
CA PRO A 335 0.86 5.21 24.90
C PRO A 335 0.33 3.89 25.49
N ALA A 336 -0.65 3.27 24.82
CA ALA A 336 -1.20 1.99 25.27
C ALA A 336 -0.19 0.83 25.19
N LEU A 337 0.64 0.80 24.15
CA LEU A 337 1.72 -0.18 24.00
C LEU A 337 2.81 -0.03 25.10
N ARG A 338 2.97 1.18 25.64
CA ARG A 338 3.86 1.51 26.76
C ARG A 338 3.25 1.25 28.14
N GLY A 339 2.00 0.81 28.19
CA GLY A 339 1.28 0.62 29.44
C GLY A 339 0.90 1.93 30.13
N GLU A 340 0.90 3.06 29.40
CA GLU A 340 0.44 4.32 29.91
C GLU A 340 -1.09 4.30 30.01
N PRO A 341 -1.66 4.94 31.05
CA PRO A 341 -3.11 4.95 31.24
C PRO A 341 -3.79 5.73 30.11
N VAL A 342 -4.43 5.03 29.22
CA VAL A 342 -5.35 5.62 28.24
C VAL A 342 -6.70 5.80 28.93
N ARG A 343 -7.32 6.96 28.77
CA ARG A 343 -8.68 7.21 29.28
C ARG A 343 -9.69 6.97 28.15
N PRO A 344 -10.10 5.73 27.91
CA PRO A 344 -11.12 5.45 26.91
C PRO A 344 -12.47 5.95 27.40
N GLU A 345 -13.27 6.47 26.49
CA GLU A 345 -14.65 6.89 26.80
C GLU A 345 -15.56 5.73 27.22
N ARG A 346 -15.16 4.49 26.89
CA ARG A 346 -15.94 3.27 27.14
C ARG A 346 -15.06 2.17 27.73
N LYS A 347 -15.70 1.32 28.54
CA LYS A 347 -15.10 0.04 28.93
C LYS A 347 -15.26 -0.96 27.77
N THR A 348 -14.15 -1.44 27.26
CA THR A 348 -14.11 -2.43 26.19
C THR A 348 -13.45 -3.71 26.71
N THR A 349 -14.07 -4.85 26.46
CA THR A 349 -13.50 -6.17 26.73
C THR A 349 -12.93 -6.76 25.42
N ASP A 350 -12.05 -7.76 25.52
CA ASP A 350 -11.55 -8.44 24.32
C ASP A 350 -12.69 -8.99 23.43
N ALA A 351 -13.77 -9.49 24.06
CA ALA A 351 -14.93 -10.00 23.32
C ALA A 351 -15.69 -8.89 22.58
N SER A 352 -15.92 -7.74 23.24
CA SER A 352 -16.58 -6.60 22.60
C SER A 352 -15.70 -5.94 21.54
N LEU A 353 -14.38 -5.87 21.73
CA LEU A 353 -13.44 -5.43 20.72
C LEU A 353 -13.49 -6.32 19.48
N ARG A 354 -13.46 -7.64 19.66
CA ARG A 354 -13.55 -8.58 18.53
C ARG A 354 -14.83 -8.38 17.73
N THR A 355 -15.98 -8.20 18.41
CA THR A 355 -17.26 -7.91 17.75
C THR A 355 -17.21 -6.59 16.99
N PHE A 356 -16.62 -5.55 17.58
CA PHE A 356 -16.43 -4.24 16.95
C PHE A 356 -15.57 -4.35 15.68
N LEU A 357 -14.42 -5.01 15.76
CA LEU A 357 -13.50 -5.19 14.64
C LEU A 357 -14.10 -6.02 13.49
N ALA A 358 -14.91 -7.03 13.81
CA ALA A 358 -15.62 -7.84 12.81
C ALA A 358 -16.72 -7.06 12.08
N GLY A 359 -17.19 -5.95 12.65
CA GLY A 359 -18.24 -5.10 12.08
C GLY A 359 -17.72 -3.91 11.26
N LEU A 360 -16.41 -3.77 11.08
CA LEU A 360 -15.83 -2.64 10.34
C LEU A 360 -16.31 -2.62 8.88
N THR A 361 -16.75 -1.46 8.42
CA THR A 361 -17.18 -1.24 7.04
C THR A 361 -16.87 0.17 6.59
N LEU A 362 -16.48 0.31 5.34
CA LEU A 362 -16.32 1.63 4.73
C LEU A 362 -17.67 2.34 4.68
N SER A 363 -17.71 3.55 5.17
CA SER A 363 -18.90 4.40 5.16
C SER A 363 -18.59 5.75 4.57
N PHE A 364 -19.56 6.28 3.82
CA PHE A 364 -19.48 7.59 3.19
C PHE A 364 -20.71 8.38 3.63
N PRO A 365 -20.68 9.72 3.62
CA PRO A 365 -21.85 10.51 3.93
C PRO A 365 -23.03 10.14 3.05
N GLU A 366 -24.16 9.95 3.67
CA GLU A 366 -25.40 9.60 3.00
C GLU A 366 -26.53 10.44 3.60
N LYS A 367 -27.41 10.97 2.72
CA LYS A 367 -28.61 11.69 3.14
C LYS A 367 -29.84 10.86 2.79
N THR A 368 -30.67 10.61 3.77
CA THR A 368 -31.98 9.98 3.54
C THR A 368 -32.94 11.06 3.04
N VAL A 369 -33.07 11.17 1.72
CA VAL A 369 -33.98 12.11 1.05
C VAL A 369 -34.70 11.34 -0.06
N GLU A 370 -35.98 11.62 -0.27
CA GLU A 370 -36.71 11.02 -1.43
C GLU A 370 -36.16 11.56 -2.77
N PRO A 371 -35.71 10.66 -3.68
CA PRO A 371 -35.26 11.07 -5.00
C PRO A 371 -36.44 11.66 -5.80
N LYS A 372 -36.19 12.76 -6.53
CA LYS A 372 -37.24 13.43 -7.33
C LYS A 372 -37.21 13.00 -8.77
N LEU A 373 -36.05 13.06 -9.42
CA LEU A 373 -35.87 12.82 -10.85
C LEU A 373 -35.47 11.38 -11.16
N PHE A 374 -34.57 10.80 -10.36
CA PHE A 374 -34.09 9.43 -10.56
C PHE A 374 -34.58 8.52 -9.42
N ARG A 375 -35.80 8.01 -9.57
CA ARG A 375 -36.53 7.19 -8.56
C ARG A 375 -36.32 5.70 -8.79
N PRO A 376 -36.62 4.84 -7.78
CA PRO A 376 -36.70 3.40 -7.97
C PRO A 376 -37.60 3.01 -9.15
N GLY A 377 -37.11 2.10 -10.01
CA GLY A 377 -37.74 1.76 -11.29
C GLY A 377 -37.33 2.68 -12.44
N GLY A 378 -36.58 3.74 -12.18
CA GLY A 378 -36.13 4.68 -13.19
C GLY A 378 -35.05 4.15 -14.10
N LYS A 379 -35.08 4.54 -15.34
CA LYS A 379 -34.04 4.29 -16.34
C LYS A 379 -33.81 5.59 -17.11
N VAL A 380 -32.56 6.04 -17.14
CA VAL A 380 -32.16 7.29 -17.78
C VAL A 380 -31.03 7.01 -18.75
N SER A 381 -31.17 7.42 -19.97
CA SER A 381 -30.13 7.43 -20.98
C SER A 381 -29.62 8.85 -21.15
N VAL A 382 -28.32 9.01 -21.13
CA VAL A 382 -27.62 10.30 -21.17
C VAL A 382 -26.64 10.30 -22.33
N SER A 383 -26.85 11.21 -23.28
CA SER A 383 -25.90 11.48 -24.36
C SER A 383 -24.82 12.44 -23.87
N LEU A 384 -23.56 12.05 -24.01
CA LEU A 384 -22.40 12.84 -23.58
C LEU A 384 -21.78 13.60 -24.77
N PRO A 385 -21.15 14.77 -24.56
CA PRO A 385 -20.39 15.47 -25.58
C PRO A 385 -19.25 14.65 -26.18
N ASP A 386 -18.88 14.87 -27.44
CA ASP A 386 -17.82 14.10 -28.11
C ASP A 386 -16.44 14.27 -27.49
N ASP A 387 -16.15 15.39 -26.84
CA ASP A 387 -14.88 15.76 -26.20
C ASP A 387 -14.87 15.54 -24.69
N ASN A 388 -15.79 14.71 -24.16
CA ASN A 388 -15.86 14.48 -22.72
C ASN A 388 -14.64 13.66 -22.19
N PRO A 389 -14.21 13.91 -20.93
CA PRO A 389 -13.03 13.28 -20.35
C PRO A 389 -13.20 11.78 -20.04
N PHE A 390 -14.41 11.25 -20.15
CA PHE A 390 -14.71 9.83 -19.97
C PHE A 390 -14.62 9.03 -21.27
N HIS A 391 -14.33 9.68 -22.40
CA HIS A 391 -14.27 9.08 -23.75
C HIS A 391 -15.48 8.17 -24.04
N ALA A 392 -16.66 8.64 -23.66
CA ALA A 392 -17.90 7.90 -23.74
C ALA A 392 -18.95 8.68 -24.49
N GLU A 393 -19.67 8.03 -25.42
CA GLU A 393 -20.77 8.63 -26.15
C GLU A 393 -22.06 8.64 -25.31
N LYS A 394 -22.22 7.61 -24.47
CA LYS A 394 -23.47 7.35 -23.77
C LYS A 394 -23.27 6.76 -22.37
N LEU A 395 -24.08 7.27 -21.44
CA LEU A 395 -24.22 6.73 -20.10
C LEU A 395 -25.67 6.27 -19.91
N LEU A 396 -25.84 5.01 -19.49
CA LEU A 396 -27.12 4.46 -19.07
C LEU A 396 -27.14 4.27 -17.57
N LEU A 397 -28.14 4.84 -16.90
CA LEU A 397 -28.38 4.70 -15.47
C LEU A 397 -29.71 3.98 -15.24
N GLU A 398 -29.69 2.94 -14.40
CA GLU A 398 -30.86 2.15 -14.01
C GLU A 398 -30.91 2.04 -12.48
N HIS A 399 -32.10 2.20 -11.90
CA HIS A 399 -32.35 2.15 -10.45
C HIS A 399 -33.48 1.19 -10.14
N ASP A 400 -33.19 0.03 -9.54
CA ASP A 400 -34.20 -0.99 -9.21
C ASP A 400 -34.71 -0.94 -7.75
N GLY A 401 -34.27 0.04 -6.96
CA GLY A 401 -34.61 0.21 -5.54
C GLY A 401 -33.60 -0.43 -4.59
N LYS A 402 -32.76 -1.35 -5.06
CA LYS A 402 -31.71 -2.01 -4.26
C LYS A 402 -30.30 -1.70 -4.75
N GLN A 403 -30.19 -1.34 -6.01
CA GLN A 403 -28.92 -0.98 -6.64
C GLN A 403 -29.13 0.05 -7.77
N LEU A 404 -28.06 0.79 -8.03
CA LEU A 404 -27.88 1.54 -9.25
C LEU A 404 -26.99 0.76 -10.20
N ARG A 405 -27.35 0.68 -11.48
CA ARG A 405 -26.49 0.20 -12.53
C ARG A 405 -26.10 1.38 -13.42
N ALA A 406 -24.79 1.62 -13.54
CA ALA A 406 -24.25 2.58 -14.49
C ALA A 406 -23.57 1.81 -15.63
N THR A 407 -23.95 2.06 -16.87
CA THR A 407 -23.32 1.47 -18.06
C THR A 407 -22.68 2.57 -18.87
N LEU A 408 -21.36 2.54 -18.98
CA LEU A 408 -20.55 3.48 -19.74
C LEU A 408 -19.88 2.71 -20.87
N ASN A 409 -20.01 3.16 -22.12
CA ASN A 409 -19.46 2.46 -23.30
C ASN A 409 -19.81 0.96 -23.36
N GLY A 410 -20.98 0.56 -22.90
CA GLY A 410 -21.41 -0.83 -22.87
C GLY A 410 -20.88 -1.67 -21.71
N TYR A 411 -20.06 -1.11 -20.82
CA TYR A 411 -19.55 -1.77 -19.61
C TYR A 411 -20.46 -1.46 -18.41
N PRO A 412 -21.24 -2.45 -17.91
CA PRO A 412 -22.11 -2.24 -16.77
C PRO A 412 -21.35 -2.37 -15.46
N MET A 413 -21.63 -1.47 -14.52
CA MET A 413 -21.18 -1.54 -13.14
C MET A 413 -22.39 -1.42 -12.20
N ASN A 414 -22.46 -2.27 -11.20
CA ASN A 414 -23.50 -2.29 -10.19
C ASN A 414 -23.02 -1.61 -8.91
N PHE A 415 -23.88 -0.77 -8.35
CA PHE A 415 -23.64 -0.05 -7.09
C PHE A 415 -24.80 -0.34 -6.15
N GLY A 416 -24.53 -1.09 -5.08
CA GLY A 416 -25.57 -1.44 -4.12
C GLY A 416 -26.01 -0.24 -3.28
N ILE A 417 -27.27 -0.17 -2.93
CA ILE A 417 -27.84 0.82 -2.01
C ILE A 417 -27.93 0.16 -0.63
N GLY A 418 -27.28 0.77 0.37
CA GLY A 418 -27.18 0.20 1.71
C GLY A 418 -26.22 -0.99 1.87
N SER A 419 -25.69 -1.54 0.78
CA SER A 419 -24.72 -2.65 0.78
C SER A 419 -23.76 -2.52 -0.41
N TRP A 420 -22.64 -3.22 -0.36
CA TRP A 420 -21.69 -3.29 -1.48
C TRP A 420 -22.16 -4.34 -2.50
N ALA A 421 -22.15 -3.96 -3.79
CA ALA A 421 -22.40 -4.87 -4.90
C ALA A 421 -21.07 -5.31 -5.51
N GLU A 422 -20.86 -6.61 -5.68
CA GLU A 422 -19.67 -7.15 -6.34
C GLU A 422 -19.81 -7.04 -7.86
N ASN A 423 -18.75 -6.61 -8.50
CA ASN A 423 -18.60 -6.54 -9.94
C ASN A 423 -17.39 -7.37 -10.38
N PRO A 424 -17.39 -7.94 -11.60
CA PRO A 424 -16.21 -8.59 -12.13
C PRO A 424 -15.05 -7.59 -12.25
N ALA A 425 -13.83 -8.10 -12.27
CA ALA A 425 -12.66 -7.27 -12.58
C ALA A 425 -12.87 -6.56 -13.92
N VAL A 426 -12.66 -5.26 -13.96
CA VAL A 426 -12.68 -4.52 -15.22
C VAL A 426 -11.35 -4.81 -15.92
N PRO A 427 -11.35 -5.35 -17.16
CA PRO A 427 -10.13 -5.46 -17.92
C PRO A 427 -9.47 -4.08 -17.98
N GLY A 428 -8.18 -4.00 -17.63
CA GLY A 428 -7.46 -2.73 -17.65
C GLY A 428 -7.68 -2.04 -19.00
N ALA A 429 -8.05 -0.76 -18.98
CA ALA A 429 -8.16 0.03 -20.19
C ALA A 429 -6.79 -0.03 -20.91
N ALA A 430 -6.80 -0.54 -22.13
CA ALA A 430 -5.61 -0.84 -22.89
C ALA A 430 -4.91 0.41 -23.48
N ASP A 431 -5.30 1.60 -23.06
CA ASP A 431 -4.82 2.86 -23.61
C ASP A 431 -3.87 3.56 -22.64
N GLY A 432 -2.63 3.23 -22.79
CA GLY A 432 -1.33 3.93 -22.72
C GLY A 432 -1.04 5.01 -21.69
N GLU A 433 -1.96 5.64 -21.05
CA GLU A 433 -1.69 6.73 -20.12
C GLU A 433 -2.48 6.57 -18.81
N ARG A 434 -1.76 6.13 -17.76
CA ARG A 434 -2.20 6.12 -16.34
C ARG A 434 -3.28 5.11 -15.95
N SER A 435 -3.38 3.94 -16.56
CA SER A 435 -4.20 2.87 -15.99
C SER A 435 -3.40 2.13 -14.92
N TYR A 436 -3.72 2.35 -13.65
CA TYR A 436 -3.35 1.41 -12.59
C TYR A 436 -4.28 0.20 -12.74
N PRO A 437 -3.78 -0.98 -13.11
CA PRO A 437 -4.64 -2.14 -13.27
C PRO A 437 -5.29 -2.46 -11.91
N ILE A 438 -6.61 -2.36 -11.84
CA ILE A 438 -7.37 -2.82 -10.69
C ILE A 438 -7.57 -4.32 -10.89
N GLU A 439 -6.76 -5.11 -10.22
CA GLU A 439 -6.89 -6.55 -10.22
C GLU A 439 -7.90 -7.03 -9.17
N GLY A 440 -8.58 -8.13 -9.47
CA GLY A 440 -9.54 -8.74 -8.58
C GLY A 440 -10.95 -8.12 -8.63
N PRO A 441 -11.83 -8.54 -7.71
CA PRO A 441 -13.20 -8.05 -7.68
C PRO A 441 -13.26 -6.57 -7.36
N LEU A 442 -14.21 -5.88 -7.99
CA LEU A 442 -14.51 -4.49 -7.72
C LEU A 442 -15.87 -4.38 -7.04
N PHE A 443 -15.92 -3.69 -5.92
CA PHE A 443 -17.16 -3.49 -5.17
C PHE A 443 -17.68 -2.08 -5.38
N GLY A 444 -18.95 -1.96 -5.75
CA GLY A 444 -19.64 -0.69 -5.98
C GLY A 444 -20.69 -0.41 -4.91
N ARG A 445 -20.77 0.82 -4.44
CA ARG A 445 -21.84 1.29 -3.56
C ARG A 445 -22.30 2.68 -3.94
N ALA A 446 -23.62 2.88 -3.90
CA ALA A 446 -24.27 4.14 -4.17
C ALA A 446 -24.71 4.81 -2.86
N PHE A 447 -24.43 6.10 -2.74
CA PHE A 447 -24.79 6.94 -1.61
C PHE A 447 -25.59 8.13 -2.10
N GLN A 448 -26.78 8.30 -1.57
CA GLN A 448 -27.59 9.46 -1.89
C GLN A 448 -27.04 10.70 -1.17
N GLN A 449 -26.76 11.76 -1.92
CA GLN A 449 -26.20 13.02 -1.40
C GLN A 449 -27.25 14.13 -1.34
N GLY A 450 -28.33 14.00 -2.12
CA GLY A 450 -29.44 14.94 -2.21
C GLY A 450 -30.61 14.32 -2.94
N ALA A 451 -31.72 15.07 -3.11
CA ALA A 451 -32.91 14.58 -3.79
C ALA A 451 -32.64 14.14 -5.27
N ASP A 452 -31.66 14.79 -5.90
CA ASP A 452 -31.29 14.54 -7.29
C ASP A 452 -29.75 14.40 -7.42
N GLU A 453 -29.06 13.95 -6.36
CA GLU A 453 -27.61 13.79 -6.33
C GLU A 453 -27.20 12.46 -5.74
N TRP A 454 -26.33 11.74 -6.46
CA TRP A 454 -25.80 10.45 -6.09
C TRP A 454 -24.28 10.44 -6.16
N LEU A 455 -23.65 9.81 -5.17
CA LEU A 455 -22.24 9.45 -5.17
C LEU A 455 -22.12 7.94 -5.35
N LEU A 456 -21.41 7.51 -6.39
CA LEU A 456 -21.07 6.11 -6.64
C LEU A 456 -19.59 5.91 -6.33
N VAL A 457 -19.30 4.93 -5.51
CA VAL A 457 -17.92 4.62 -5.05
C VAL A 457 -17.56 3.22 -5.50
N THR A 458 -16.36 3.05 -6.03
CA THR A 458 -15.79 1.72 -6.28
C THR A 458 -14.56 1.48 -5.44
N VAL A 459 -14.46 0.27 -4.88
CA VAL A 459 -13.37 -0.19 -4.02
C VAL A 459 -12.91 -1.58 -4.48
N SER A 460 -11.60 -1.79 -4.58
CA SER A 460 -11.02 -3.12 -4.73
C SER A 460 -10.27 -3.52 -3.46
N PRO A 461 -10.49 -4.73 -2.91
CA PRO A 461 -9.67 -5.24 -1.81
C PRO A 461 -8.18 -5.36 -2.18
N ASN A 462 -7.87 -5.49 -3.46
CA ASN A 462 -6.53 -5.71 -3.99
C ASN A 462 -5.79 -4.41 -4.35
N SER A 463 -6.45 -3.25 -4.23
CA SER A 463 -5.89 -1.94 -4.58
C SER A 463 -6.25 -0.87 -3.56
N ALA A 464 -5.35 0.09 -3.35
CA ALA A 464 -5.63 1.30 -2.59
C ALA A 464 -6.35 2.38 -3.42
N ILE A 465 -6.54 2.14 -4.71
CA ILE A 465 -7.18 3.10 -5.61
C ILE A 465 -8.69 2.92 -5.53
N GLN A 466 -9.37 4.03 -5.32
CA GLN A 466 -10.83 4.13 -5.30
C GLN A 466 -11.28 5.11 -6.36
N ASN A 467 -12.42 4.83 -6.99
CA ASN A 467 -13.05 5.75 -7.93
C ASN A 467 -14.33 6.29 -7.34
N PHE A 468 -14.57 7.56 -7.57
CA PHE A 468 -15.74 8.29 -7.16
C PHE A 468 -16.40 8.91 -8.38
N PHE A 469 -17.71 8.66 -8.53
CA PHE A 469 -18.53 9.27 -9.57
C PHE A 469 -19.71 9.97 -8.92
N ARG A 470 -19.88 11.26 -9.19
CA ARG A 470 -21.00 12.04 -8.70
C ARG A 470 -21.93 12.38 -9.85
N PHE A 471 -23.21 12.10 -9.68
CA PHE A 471 -24.25 12.40 -10.65
C PHE A 471 -25.22 13.41 -10.04
N ARG A 472 -25.45 14.52 -10.74
CA ARG A 472 -26.45 15.53 -10.38
C ARG A 472 -27.42 15.69 -11.52
N PHE A 473 -28.70 15.41 -11.23
CA PHE A 473 -29.80 15.54 -12.19
C PHE A 473 -30.39 16.96 -12.11
N ASP A 474 -30.51 17.65 -13.24
CA ASP A 474 -31.12 18.97 -13.35
C ASP A 474 -32.03 19.02 -14.61
N GLY A 475 -33.29 18.75 -14.38
CA GLY A 475 -34.32 18.77 -15.46
C GLY A 475 -34.00 17.78 -16.58
N GLY A 476 -33.50 18.28 -17.71
CA GLY A 476 -33.14 17.47 -18.88
C GLY A 476 -31.66 17.15 -19.01
N THR A 477 -30.86 17.37 -17.97
CA THR A 477 -29.40 17.13 -18.00
C THR A 477 -28.93 16.37 -16.79
N VAL A 478 -27.74 15.73 -16.93
CA VAL A 478 -26.98 15.10 -15.83
C VAL A 478 -25.56 15.61 -15.86
N ALA A 479 -25.14 16.28 -14.78
CA ALA A 479 -23.75 16.58 -14.56
C ALA A 479 -23.06 15.33 -13.96
N LEU A 480 -21.95 14.92 -14.56
CA LEU A 480 -21.11 13.81 -14.17
C LEU A 480 -19.74 14.34 -13.75
N GLU A 481 -19.32 14.03 -12.53
CA GLU A 481 -17.99 14.27 -11.99
C GLU A 481 -17.33 12.92 -11.72
N GLY A 482 -16.08 12.75 -12.12
CA GLY A 482 -15.28 11.55 -11.82
C GLY A 482 -13.93 11.91 -11.24
N ARG A 483 -13.46 11.15 -10.24
CA ARG A 483 -12.11 11.30 -9.69
C ARG A 483 -11.58 10.03 -9.02
N PHE A 484 -10.27 9.98 -8.87
CA PHE A 484 -9.59 9.01 -8.01
C PHE A 484 -9.39 9.59 -6.59
N ASN A 485 -9.20 8.72 -5.61
CA ASN A 485 -8.93 9.13 -4.21
C ASN A 485 -7.60 9.87 -4.00
N PHE A 486 -6.72 9.89 -4.98
CA PHE A 486 -5.44 10.61 -4.95
C PHE A 486 -5.39 11.82 -5.88
N ASP A 487 -6.44 12.06 -6.66
CA ASP A 487 -6.51 13.20 -7.56
C ASP A 487 -7.38 14.29 -6.94
N GLU A 488 -6.81 15.48 -6.79
CA GLU A 488 -7.51 16.63 -6.22
C GLU A 488 -8.42 17.32 -7.25
N THR A 489 -8.15 17.09 -8.55
CA THR A 489 -8.90 17.73 -9.63
C THR A 489 -9.85 16.72 -10.27
N PRO A 490 -11.18 16.85 -10.06
CA PRO A 490 -12.15 16.02 -10.73
C PRO A 490 -12.17 16.29 -12.23
N VAL A 491 -12.52 15.28 -13.00
CA VAL A 491 -12.93 15.44 -14.39
C VAL A 491 -14.46 15.58 -14.46
N GLU A 492 -14.97 16.50 -15.24
CA GLU A 492 -16.39 16.84 -15.27
C GLU A 492 -16.92 16.90 -16.70
N THR A 493 -18.19 16.53 -16.85
CA THR A 493 -18.96 16.74 -18.09
C THR A 493 -20.44 16.88 -17.77
N THR A 494 -21.23 17.40 -18.72
CA THR A 494 -22.68 17.45 -18.61
C THR A 494 -23.30 16.83 -19.85
N GLY A 495 -24.10 15.80 -19.65
CA GLY A 495 -24.85 15.14 -20.72
C GLY A 495 -26.31 15.52 -20.73
N LYS A 496 -26.99 15.27 -21.88
CA LYS A 496 -28.43 15.46 -22.04
C LYS A 496 -29.16 14.15 -21.83
N ILE A 497 -30.28 14.20 -21.14
CA ILE A 497 -31.21 13.08 -21.02
C ILE A 497 -31.93 12.90 -22.35
N ASP A 498 -31.86 11.68 -22.91
CA ASP A 498 -32.49 11.33 -24.20
C ASP A 498 -34.02 11.20 -24.09
#